data_ec8e49681a4461739122c18a2cbebfbd
#
_entry.id   ec8e49681a4461739122c18a2cbebfbd
#
_cell.length_a   1.000
_cell.length_b   1.000
_cell.length_c   1.000
_cell.angle_alpha   90.00
_cell.angle_beta   90.00
_cell.angle_gamma   90.00
#
_symmetry.space_group_name_H-M   'P 1'
#
loop_
_entity.id
_entity.type
_entity.pdbx_description
1 polymer ?
#
loop_
_entity_poly.entity_id
_entity_poly.type
_entity_poly.pdbx_seq_one_letter_code
_entity_poly.pdbx_strand_id
1 'polypeptide(L)'
;MIERILGFSLTHRFLVVLLVAAVAAFGIRSLQQLPIDAVPDTTNNQVQINTGVGSLSPFEIEKSVTFPIETALAGIPGLEYTRSLSRNGFSQVTAVFKDDIDIYFARTQVTERISQVKGDLPAGADPRMGAVSTGLGEIYMWTVHFDHPRGKGAEIENGQPGWQSDGSYLTPEGLRLTKDFELAMYLRTVQDWIIRPQLKGIAGVAEVDSIGGYEQQFHVQPDPQKLLSLGLSFSDVITAIEKNNSGVGAGYIEQKGESYTVRADGRLETIADIGNVIVANKNGVPVFLKDIAEVGIGRELRTGSASEDGNEVVVGTAMMLKGGNSRIVSSLVDEKMQSIGKALPPDIAIKTVLNRTQLVDATVKTVAKNLAEGALLVIVILFVMLGNLRAALITALVIPVTMLMTLTGMLEAGISANLMSIGALDFGLIVDGAVIITENALRRLAERQHHEGRLLTLQERL
;
A
#
# COMPACT_ATOMS: atom_id res chain seq x y z
N MET A 1 -33.40 -35.51 -17.49
CA MET A 1 -32.05 -35.22 -17.00
C MET A 1 -31.95 -35.47 -15.50
N ILE A 2 -32.80 -34.88 -14.67
CA ILE A 2 -32.82 -35.02 -13.19
C ILE A 2 -32.92 -36.46 -12.73
N GLU A 3 -33.86 -37.26 -13.30
CA GLU A 3 -34.01 -38.68 -12.96
C GLU A 3 -32.76 -39.53 -13.22
N ARG A 4 -31.98 -39.20 -14.28
CA ARG A 4 -30.70 -39.89 -14.55
C ARG A 4 -29.63 -39.53 -13.54
N ILE A 5 -29.59 -38.25 -13.08
CA ILE A 5 -28.67 -37.80 -12.05
C ILE A 5 -29.00 -38.48 -10.71
N LEU A 6 -30.27 -38.52 -10.33
CA LEU A 6 -30.73 -39.18 -9.11
C LEU A 6 -30.42 -40.68 -9.16
N GLY A 7 -30.75 -41.38 -10.26
CA GLY A 7 -30.45 -42.79 -10.43
C GLY A 7 -28.97 -43.11 -10.37
N PHE A 8 -28.11 -42.27 -11.00
CA PHE A 8 -26.67 -42.40 -10.93
C PHE A 8 -26.14 -42.19 -9.49
N SER A 9 -26.66 -41.19 -8.80
CA SER A 9 -26.26 -40.87 -7.41
C SER A 9 -26.61 -42.00 -6.44
N LEU A 10 -27.77 -42.61 -6.59
CA LEU A 10 -28.20 -43.74 -5.76
C LEU A 10 -27.35 -44.99 -6.04
N THR A 11 -27.03 -45.26 -7.31
CA THR A 11 -26.25 -46.42 -7.72
C THR A 11 -24.77 -46.29 -7.33
N HIS A 12 -24.20 -45.09 -7.43
CA HIS A 12 -22.76 -44.83 -7.20
C HIS A 12 -22.54 -43.97 -5.95
N ARG A 13 -23.19 -44.28 -4.84
CA ARG A 13 -23.18 -43.49 -3.59
C ARG A 13 -21.77 -43.14 -3.06
N PHE A 14 -20.83 -44.09 -3.16
CA PHE A 14 -19.44 -43.84 -2.73
C PHE A 14 -18.72 -42.81 -3.60
N LEU A 15 -18.99 -42.84 -4.91
CA LEU A 15 -18.43 -41.87 -5.85
C LEU A 15 -18.96 -40.46 -5.59
N VAL A 16 -20.27 -40.36 -5.26
CA VAL A 16 -20.90 -39.07 -4.92
C VAL A 16 -20.31 -38.50 -3.61
N VAL A 17 -20.15 -39.33 -2.57
CA VAL A 17 -19.54 -38.91 -1.30
C VAL A 17 -18.10 -38.49 -1.53
N LEU A 18 -17.34 -39.22 -2.33
CA LEU A 18 -15.95 -38.86 -2.68
C LEU A 18 -15.88 -37.53 -3.43
N LEU A 19 -16.82 -37.30 -4.36
CA LEU A 19 -16.92 -36.04 -5.11
C LEU A 19 -17.25 -34.87 -4.21
N VAL A 20 -18.21 -35.04 -3.28
CA VAL A 20 -18.56 -34.02 -2.28
C VAL A 20 -17.34 -33.71 -1.36
N ALA A 21 -16.62 -34.75 -0.93
CA ALA A 21 -15.41 -34.58 -0.14
C ALA A 21 -14.29 -33.83 -0.93
N ALA A 22 -14.15 -34.15 -2.21
CA ALA A 22 -13.21 -33.43 -3.08
C ALA A 22 -13.61 -31.96 -3.25
N VAL A 23 -14.89 -31.67 -3.51
CA VAL A 23 -15.42 -30.29 -3.59
C VAL A 23 -15.18 -29.54 -2.28
N ALA A 24 -15.41 -30.17 -1.13
CA ALA A 24 -15.16 -29.59 0.17
C ALA A 24 -13.65 -29.28 0.38
N ALA A 25 -12.77 -30.21 0.01
CA ALA A 25 -11.32 -30.03 0.11
C ALA A 25 -10.83 -28.87 -0.79
N PHE A 26 -11.30 -28.81 -2.04
CA PHE A 26 -11.02 -27.70 -2.94
C PHE A 26 -11.58 -26.37 -2.40
N GLY A 27 -12.77 -26.38 -1.83
CA GLY A 27 -13.39 -25.20 -1.23
C GLY A 27 -12.62 -24.67 -0.01
N ILE A 28 -12.11 -25.55 0.85
CA ILE A 28 -11.23 -25.16 1.97
C ILE A 28 -9.94 -24.52 1.46
N ARG A 29 -9.34 -25.09 0.40
CA ARG A 29 -8.16 -24.49 -0.24
C ARG A 29 -8.49 -23.12 -0.83
N SER A 30 -9.61 -22.99 -1.52
CA SER A 30 -10.08 -21.73 -2.10
C SER A 30 -10.31 -20.66 -1.03
N LEU A 31 -10.89 -21.02 0.12
CA LEU A 31 -11.09 -20.12 1.26
C LEU A 31 -9.76 -19.55 1.78
N GLN A 32 -8.69 -20.34 1.77
CA GLN A 32 -7.36 -19.89 2.22
C GLN A 32 -6.70 -18.93 1.22
N GLN A 33 -7.03 -19.03 -0.06
CA GLN A 33 -6.43 -18.23 -1.13
C GLN A 33 -7.28 -17.02 -1.52
N LEU A 34 -8.57 -17.03 -1.18
CA LEU A 34 -9.52 -15.99 -1.55
C LEU A 34 -9.11 -14.65 -0.91
N PRO A 35 -8.93 -13.58 -1.71
CA PRO A 35 -8.73 -12.24 -1.17
C PRO A 35 -9.95 -11.81 -0.35
N ILE A 36 -9.75 -11.49 0.91
CA ILE A 36 -10.83 -11.04 1.80
C ILE A 36 -10.59 -9.58 2.11
N ASP A 37 -11.54 -8.74 1.72
CA ASP A 37 -11.56 -7.31 1.99
C ASP A 37 -12.83 -6.92 2.75
N ALA A 38 -12.78 -5.79 3.47
CA ALA A 38 -13.97 -5.28 4.16
C ALA A 38 -15.02 -4.73 3.19
N VAL A 39 -14.56 -4.10 2.10
CA VAL A 39 -15.39 -3.49 1.05
C VAL A 39 -14.86 -3.88 -0.33
N PRO A 40 -15.73 -3.91 -1.37
CA PRO A 40 -15.30 -4.18 -2.73
C PRO A 40 -14.46 -3.03 -3.27
N ASP A 41 -13.40 -3.35 -3.99
CA ASP A 41 -12.62 -2.34 -4.73
C ASP A 41 -13.33 -2.03 -6.07
N THR A 42 -13.91 -0.86 -6.15
CA THR A 42 -14.59 -0.35 -7.34
C THR A 42 -13.73 0.68 -8.10
N THR A 43 -12.43 0.76 -7.79
CA THR A 43 -11.54 1.71 -8.43
C THR A 43 -11.29 1.30 -9.89
N ASN A 44 -11.50 2.25 -10.78
CA ASN A 44 -11.25 2.07 -12.21
C ASN A 44 -9.80 1.63 -12.46
N ASN A 45 -9.58 0.98 -13.59
CA ASN A 45 -8.25 0.65 -14.06
C ASN A 45 -7.55 1.92 -14.54
N GLN A 46 -6.61 2.45 -13.74
CA GLN A 46 -6.03 3.78 -13.99
C GLN A 46 -4.52 3.83 -13.77
N VAL A 47 -3.86 4.68 -14.55
CA VAL A 47 -2.44 5.03 -14.40
C VAL A 47 -2.35 6.52 -14.09
N GLN A 48 -1.70 6.85 -12.98
CA GLN A 48 -1.50 8.22 -12.53
C GLN A 48 -0.08 8.67 -12.89
N ILE A 49 0.04 9.87 -13.44
CA ILE A 49 1.31 10.53 -13.76
C ILE A 49 1.40 11.79 -12.91
N ASN A 50 2.40 11.88 -12.06
CA ASN A 50 2.68 13.00 -11.18
C ASN A 50 3.93 13.72 -11.69
N THR A 51 3.84 15.02 -11.96
CA THR A 51 4.94 15.83 -12.47
C THR A 51 5.16 17.03 -11.58
N GLY A 52 6.29 17.06 -10.87
CA GLY A 52 6.75 18.23 -10.15
C GLY A 52 7.52 19.16 -11.09
N VAL A 53 7.26 20.44 -11.02
CA VAL A 53 8.00 21.47 -11.77
C VAL A 53 8.08 22.71 -10.90
N GLY A 54 9.23 23.19 -10.58
CA GLY A 54 9.48 24.40 -9.78
C GLY A 54 8.32 25.39 -9.64
N SER A 55 8.57 26.66 -9.46
CA SER A 55 7.56 27.67 -9.06
C SER A 55 6.64 28.16 -10.21
N LEU A 56 6.07 27.25 -10.99
CA LEU A 56 5.12 27.61 -12.05
C LEU A 56 3.69 27.75 -11.47
N SER A 57 2.96 28.75 -11.99
CA SER A 57 1.54 28.95 -11.65
C SER A 57 0.66 27.81 -12.17
N PRO A 58 -0.56 27.61 -11.63
CA PRO A 58 -1.48 26.55 -12.11
C PRO A 58 -1.78 26.67 -13.61
N PHE A 59 -1.92 27.86 -14.14
CA PHE A 59 -2.17 28.10 -15.56
C PHE A 59 -0.98 27.70 -16.44
N GLU A 60 0.23 28.02 -16.00
CA GLU A 60 1.45 27.62 -16.71
C GLU A 60 1.66 26.11 -16.63
N ILE A 61 1.40 25.47 -15.49
CA ILE A 61 1.43 24.01 -15.34
C ILE A 61 0.43 23.37 -16.28
N GLU A 62 -0.81 23.87 -16.34
CA GLU A 62 -1.83 23.35 -17.26
C GLU A 62 -1.36 23.41 -18.71
N LYS A 63 -0.87 24.57 -19.13
CA LYS A 63 -0.49 24.82 -20.52
C LYS A 63 0.79 24.10 -20.94
N SER A 64 1.81 24.08 -20.08
CA SER A 64 3.16 23.62 -20.46
C SER A 64 3.50 22.21 -20.00
N VAL A 65 2.72 21.63 -19.08
CA VAL A 65 2.97 20.28 -18.52
C VAL A 65 1.76 19.38 -18.71
N THR A 66 0.61 19.77 -18.16
CA THR A 66 -0.60 18.92 -18.14
C THR A 66 -1.11 18.65 -19.54
N PHE A 67 -1.35 19.69 -20.34
CA PHE A 67 -1.89 19.56 -21.69
C PHE A 67 -0.96 18.78 -22.65
N PRO A 68 0.37 18.99 -22.68
CA PRO A 68 1.28 18.15 -23.46
C PRO A 68 1.22 16.67 -23.08
N ILE A 69 1.16 16.35 -21.77
CA ILE A 69 1.05 14.97 -21.28
C ILE A 69 -0.30 14.35 -21.71
N GLU A 70 -1.42 15.05 -21.49
CA GLU A 70 -2.75 14.57 -21.92
C GLU A 70 -2.82 14.32 -23.43
N THR A 71 -2.26 15.23 -24.21
CA THR A 71 -2.20 15.10 -25.68
C THR A 71 -1.37 13.90 -26.10
N ALA A 72 -0.24 13.65 -25.45
CA ALA A 72 0.60 12.50 -25.74
C ALA A 72 -0.08 11.15 -25.40
N LEU A 73 -0.93 11.14 -24.37
CA LEU A 73 -1.69 9.95 -23.98
C LEU A 73 -2.87 9.65 -24.92
N ALA A 74 -3.32 10.62 -25.69
CA ALA A 74 -4.44 10.43 -26.60
C ALA A 74 -4.15 9.30 -27.62
N GLY A 75 -5.15 8.45 -27.83
CA GLY A 75 -5.05 7.34 -28.79
C GLY A 75 -4.33 6.10 -28.28
N ILE A 76 -4.01 5.99 -26.99
CA ILE A 76 -3.54 4.73 -26.39
C ILE A 76 -4.68 3.69 -26.47
N PRO A 77 -4.40 2.46 -26.94
CA PRO A 77 -5.42 1.41 -27.00
C PRO A 77 -6.04 1.10 -25.63
N GLY A 78 -7.36 1.10 -25.54
CA GLY A 78 -8.10 0.85 -24.32
C GLY A 78 -8.21 2.02 -23.36
N LEU A 79 -7.65 3.19 -23.66
CA LEU A 79 -7.87 4.42 -22.91
C LEU A 79 -9.32 4.88 -23.11
N GLU A 80 -10.03 5.11 -22.00
CA GLU A 80 -11.40 5.65 -22.03
C GLU A 80 -11.41 7.16 -21.94
N TYR A 81 -10.72 7.71 -20.96
CA TYR A 81 -10.58 9.17 -20.77
C TYR A 81 -9.38 9.50 -19.89
N THR A 82 -8.99 10.77 -19.94
CA THR A 82 -8.02 11.36 -19.02
C THR A 82 -8.70 12.39 -18.14
N ARG A 83 -8.19 12.54 -16.92
CA ARG A 83 -8.54 13.64 -16.01
C ARG A 83 -7.28 14.18 -15.39
N SER A 84 -7.25 15.46 -15.10
CA SER A 84 -6.05 16.11 -14.58
C SER A 84 -6.34 17.12 -13.48
N LEU A 85 -5.29 17.42 -12.73
CA LEU A 85 -5.25 18.46 -11.71
C LEU A 85 -3.96 19.24 -11.88
N SER A 86 -4.07 20.56 -12.11
CA SER A 86 -2.94 21.49 -12.19
C SER A 86 -2.96 22.44 -11.00
N ARG A 87 -1.87 22.52 -10.27
CA ARG A 87 -1.69 23.44 -9.14
C ARG A 87 -0.25 23.97 -9.13
N ASN A 88 0.05 24.92 -8.24
CA ASN A 88 1.39 25.52 -8.15
C ASN A 88 2.47 24.44 -8.12
N GLY A 89 3.35 24.44 -9.12
CA GLY A 89 4.50 23.55 -9.21
C GLY A 89 4.17 22.07 -9.42
N PHE A 90 2.92 21.69 -9.68
CA PHE A 90 2.54 20.28 -9.73
C PHE A 90 1.41 19.99 -10.75
N SER A 91 1.62 18.97 -11.55
CA SER A 91 0.62 18.39 -12.46
C SER A 91 0.37 16.93 -12.10
N GLN A 92 -0.90 16.55 -12.08
CA GLN A 92 -1.33 15.17 -11.95
C GLN A 92 -2.26 14.84 -13.12
N VAL A 93 -1.87 13.88 -13.94
CA VAL A 93 -2.69 13.35 -15.04
C VAL A 93 -3.04 11.90 -14.73
N THR A 94 -4.32 11.58 -14.76
CA THR A 94 -4.83 10.22 -14.55
C THR A 94 -5.42 9.71 -15.85
N ALA A 95 -4.81 8.66 -16.39
CA ALA A 95 -5.31 7.93 -17.56
C ALA A 95 -6.17 6.76 -17.08
N VAL A 96 -7.45 6.75 -17.46
CA VAL A 96 -8.41 5.69 -17.09
C VAL A 96 -8.60 4.78 -18.29
N PHE A 97 -8.44 3.49 -18.05
CA PHE A 97 -8.50 2.42 -19.04
C PHE A 97 -9.73 1.54 -18.79
N LYS A 98 -10.16 0.83 -19.83
CA LYS A 98 -11.18 -0.21 -19.72
C LYS A 98 -10.74 -1.31 -18.73
N ASP A 99 -11.69 -1.93 -18.07
CA ASP A 99 -11.43 -2.94 -17.03
C ASP A 99 -10.75 -4.22 -17.56
N ASP A 100 -10.92 -4.53 -18.85
CA ASP A 100 -10.31 -5.68 -19.53
C ASP A 100 -8.84 -5.46 -19.93
N ILE A 101 -8.32 -4.25 -19.77
CA ILE A 101 -6.92 -3.90 -20.08
C ILE A 101 -6.02 -4.27 -18.90
N ASP A 102 -4.96 -5.02 -19.16
CA ASP A 102 -3.94 -5.29 -18.14
C ASP A 102 -3.24 -3.98 -17.72
N ILE A 103 -3.14 -3.77 -16.39
CA ILE A 103 -2.58 -2.53 -15.83
C ILE A 103 -1.10 -2.35 -16.19
N TYR A 104 -0.34 -3.43 -16.30
CA TYR A 104 1.08 -3.34 -16.65
C TYR A 104 1.28 -3.04 -18.13
N PHE A 105 0.40 -3.55 -18.99
CA PHE A 105 0.33 -3.13 -20.40
C PHE A 105 0.02 -1.63 -20.51
N ALA A 106 -1.03 -1.16 -19.81
CA ALA A 106 -1.39 0.25 -19.78
C ALA A 106 -0.20 1.13 -19.34
N ARG A 107 0.49 0.75 -18.28
CA ARG A 107 1.69 1.45 -17.77
C ARG A 107 2.82 1.48 -18.80
N THR A 108 3.05 0.40 -19.51
CA THR A 108 4.07 0.34 -20.56
C THR A 108 3.76 1.34 -21.69
N GLN A 109 2.51 1.39 -22.14
CA GLN A 109 2.07 2.34 -23.16
C GLN A 109 2.19 3.79 -22.67
N VAL A 110 1.77 4.05 -21.43
CA VAL A 110 1.92 5.38 -20.81
C VAL A 110 3.40 5.78 -20.71
N THR A 111 4.29 4.86 -20.30
CA THR A 111 5.74 5.12 -20.21
C THR A 111 6.32 5.52 -21.56
N GLU A 112 5.93 4.82 -22.62
CA GLU A 112 6.37 5.10 -23.98
C GLU A 112 5.94 6.52 -24.41
N ARG A 113 4.68 6.89 -24.18
CA ARG A 113 4.17 8.24 -24.50
C ARG A 113 4.83 9.35 -23.68
N ILE A 114 5.03 9.12 -22.37
CA ILE A 114 5.74 10.08 -21.51
C ILE A 114 7.17 10.29 -22.01
N SER A 115 7.86 9.21 -22.41
CA SER A 115 9.23 9.30 -22.94
C SER A 115 9.32 10.14 -24.22
N GLN A 116 8.29 10.09 -25.06
CA GLN A 116 8.22 10.88 -26.29
C GLN A 116 8.04 12.39 -26.00
N VAL A 117 7.20 12.74 -25.02
CA VAL A 117 6.88 14.13 -24.69
C VAL A 117 7.86 14.78 -23.70
N LYS A 118 8.73 14.00 -23.05
CA LYS A 118 9.65 14.50 -22.01
C LYS A 118 10.54 15.65 -22.48
N GLY A 119 10.96 15.64 -23.74
CA GLY A 119 11.78 16.69 -24.33
C GLY A 119 11.06 18.02 -24.56
N ASP A 120 9.73 18.00 -24.63
CA ASP A 120 8.89 19.17 -24.87
C ASP A 120 8.42 19.84 -23.57
N LEU A 121 8.68 19.20 -22.43
CA LEU A 121 8.30 19.73 -21.12
C LEU A 121 9.32 20.78 -20.63
N PRO A 122 8.90 21.72 -19.75
CA PRO A 122 9.79 22.69 -19.16
C PRO A 122 11.00 22.06 -18.44
N ALA A 123 12.12 22.77 -18.42
CA ALA A 123 13.30 22.33 -17.70
C ALA A 123 12.98 22.06 -16.22
N GLY A 124 13.42 20.92 -15.71
CA GLY A 124 13.12 20.46 -14.33
C GLY A 124 11.79 19.70 -14.19
N ALA A 125 10.99 19.58 -15.24
CA ALA A 125 9.82 18.71 -15.21
C ALA A 125 10.25 17.23 -15.24
N ASP A 126 9.81 16.47 -14.22
CA ASP A 126 10.10 15.04 -14.12
C ASP A 126 8.79 14.25 -13.92
N PRO A 127 8.15 13.82 -15.01
CA PRO A 127 6.92 13.03 -14.94
C PRO A 127 7.23 11.63 -14.40
N ARG A 128 6.59 11.27 -13.30
CA ARG A 128 6.70 9.97 -12.63
C ARG A 128 5.35 9.30 -12.54
N MET A 129 5.30 8.01 -12.86
CA MET A 129 4.07 7.25 -12.63
C MET A 129 3.87 6.95 -11.15
N GLY A 130 2.64 7.12 -10.69
CA GLY A 130 2.21 6.69 -9.37
C GLY A 130 2.31 5.17 -9.19
N ALA A 131 2.18 4.72 -7.95
CA ALA A 131 2.18 3.30 -7.61
C ALA A 131 1.02 2.54 -8.28
N VAL A 132 1.18 1.23 -8.45
CA VAL A 132 0.11 0.33 -8.90
C VAL A 132 -0.77 0.01 -7.68
N SER A 133 -1.52 1.00 -7.24
CA SER A 133 -2.41 0.90 -6.09
C SER A 133 -3.75 1.54 -6.40
N THR A 134 -4.73 1.30 -5.53
CA THR A 134 -6.06 1.90 -5.59
C THR A 134 -6.30 2.75 -4.35
N GLY A 135 -7.38 3.53 -4.33
CA GLY A 135 -7.76 4.29 -3.13
C GLY A 135 -8.05 3.40 -1.92
N LEU A 136 -8.38 2.13 -2.12
CA LEU A 136 -8.53 1.13 -1.06
C LEU A 136 -7.21 0.39 -0.74
N GLY A 137 -6.15 0.69 -1.46
CA GLY A 137 -4.82 0.12 -1.26
C GLY A 137 -4.09 0.63 -0.02
N GLU A 138 -4.58 1.67 0.64
CA GLU A 138 -4.08 2.12 1.93
C GLU A 138 -4.44 1.09 3.01
N ILE A 139 -3.50 0.19 3.30
CA ILE A 139 -3.75 -0.97 4.16
C ILE A 139 -3.24 -0.82 5.58
N TYR A 140 -2.25 0.08 5.77
CA TYR A 140 -1.62 0.28 7.06
C TYR A 140 -1.15 1.73 7.19
N MET A 141 -1.56 2.41 8.26
CA MET A 141 -1.14 3.78 8.56
C MET A 141 -0.62 3.88 9.98
N TRP A 142 0.38 4.71 10.19
CA TRP A 142 1.00 4.94 11.48
C TRP A 142 1.44 6.39 11.64
N THR A 143 1.62 6.80 12.89
CA THR A 143 2.31 8.04 13.24
C THR A 143 3.71 7.75 13.75
N VAL A 144 4.67 8.58 13.40
CA VAL A 144 6.00 8.65 13.99
C VAL A 144 6.05 9.90 14.85
N HIS A 145 6.33 9.73 16.13
CA HIS A 145 6.24 10.80 17.13
C HIS A 145 7.30 10.62 18.22
N PHE A 146 7.51 11.64 19.04
CA PHE A 146 8.24 11.51 20.29
C PHE A 146 7.29 11.02 21.39
N ASP A 147 7.66 9.97 22.13
CA ASP A 147 6.88 9.45 23.27
C ASP A 147 6.72 10.52 24.35
N HIS A 148 7.78 11.32 24.56
CA HIS A 148 7.79 12.40 25.51
C HIS A 148 7.96 13.75 24.77
N PRO A 149 6.88 14.36 24.26
CA PRO A 149 6.96 15.63 23.54
C PRO A 149 7.68 16.69 24.35
N ARG A 150 8.73 17.28 23.75
CA ARG A 150 9.63 18.25 24.42
C ARG A 150 10.29 17.72 25.70
N GLY A 151 10.52 16.42 25.77
CA GLY A 151 11.20 15.76 26.90
C GLY A 151 10.42 15.71 28.21
N LYS A 152 9.13 16.01 28.21
CA LYS A 152 8.32 15.99 29.44
C LYS A 152 8.09 14.55 29.92
N GLY A 153 8.76 14.18 31.01
CA GLY A 153 8.68 12.84 31.62
C GLY A 153 9.68 11.84 31.04
N ALA A 154 10.54 12.26 30.10
CA ALA A 154 11.60 11.41 29.59
C ALA A 154 12.68 11.12 30.62
N GLU A 155 13.30 9.97 30.54
CA GLU A 155 14.57 9.70 31.24
C GLU A 155 15.69 10.45 30.52
N ILE A 156 16.43 11.29 31.26
CA ILE A 156 17.46 12.18 30.70
C ILE A 156 18.84 11.70 31.11
N GLU A 157 19.63 11.30 30.12
CA GLU A 157 21.07 11.04 30.26
C GLU A 157 21.84 12.04 29.38
N ASN A 158 22.39 13.10 29.99
CA ASN A 158 23.08 14.13 29.25
C ASN A 158 24.29 13.57 28.49
N GLY A 159 24.39 13.93 27.20
CA GLY A 159 25.47 13.49 26.32
C GLY A 159 25.20 12.13 25.64
N GLN A 160 24.12 11.43 26.00
CA GLN A 160 23.65 10.26 25.27
C GLN A 160 22.51 10.64 24.31
N PRO A 161 22.29 9.89 23.22
CA PRO A 161 21.15 10.12 22.33
C PRO A 161 19.82 10.11 23.08
N GLY A 162 18.97 11.10 22.78
CA GLY A 162 17.69 11.32 23.47
C GLY A 162 17.56 12.74 24.01
N TRP A 163 16.54 12.98 24.83
CA TRP A 163 16.31 14.30 25.43
C TRP A 163 17.42 14.69 26.41
N GLN A 164 17.80 15.97 26.38
CA GLN A 164 18.82 16.56 27.26
C GLN A 164 18.15 17.46 28.30
N SER A 165 18.85 17.74 29.38
CA SER A 165 18.35 18.59 30.49
C SER A 165 18.05 20.06 30.07
N ASP A 166 18.60 20.51 28.97
CA ASP A 166 18.35 21.85 28.39
C ASP A 166 17.12 21.88 27.45
N GLY A 167 16.39 20.76 27.33
CA GLY A 167 15.22 20.63 26.46
C GLY A 167 15.55 20.38 24.99
N SER A 168 16.82 20.22 24.63
CA SER A 168 17.23 19.80 23.29
C SER A 168 17.15 18.28 23.14
N TYR A 169 17.07 17.81 21.89
CA TYR A 169 17.16 16.38 21.57
C TYR A 169 18.50 16.11 20.86
N LEU A 170 19.27 15.15 21.38
CA LEU A 170 20.50 14.69 20.77
C LEU A 170 20.23 13.43 19.95
N THR A 171 20.48 13.51 18.62
CA THR A 171 20.31 12.35 17.75
C THR A 171 21.46 11.35 17.90
N PRO A 172 21.29 10.06 17.49
CA PRO A 172 22.39 9.10 17.47
C PRO A 172 23.58 9.53 16.61
N GLU A 173 23.34 10.36 15.59
CA GLU A 173 24.37 10.92 14.71
C GLU A 173 25.13 12.11 15.34
N GLY A 174 24.74 12.52 16.56
CA GLY A 174 25.36 13.61 17.30
C GLY A 174 24.83 15.02 16.97
N LEU A 175 23.73 15.14 16.24
CA LEU A 175 23.07 16.41 15.97
C LEU A 175 22.22 16.84 17.17
N ARG A 176 22.33 18.10 17.56
CA ARG A 176 21.51 18.68 18.63
C ARG A 176 20.36 19.49 18.03
N LEU A 177 19.13 19.03 18.28
CA LEU A 177 17.91 19.65 17.80
C LEU A 177 17.29 20.50 18.90
N THR A 178 17.03 21.78 18.61
CA THR A 178 16.53 22.75 19.59
C THR A 178 15.21 23.39 19.20
N LYS A 179 14.90 23.39 17.90
CA LYS A 179 13.72 24.05 17.35
C LYS A 179 12.65 23.03 16.97
N ASP A 180 11.39 23.40 17.12
CA ASP A 180 10.25 22.52 16.79
C ASP A 180 10.31 21.99 15.34
N PHE A 181 10.74 22.83 14.38
CA PHE A 181 10.85 22.37 13.00
C PHE A 181 12.01 21.37 12.79
N GLU A 182 13.09 21.44 13.57
CA GLU A 182 14.21 20.49 13.53
C GLU A 182 13.76 19.13 14.07
N LEU A 183 12.95 19.11 15.12
CA LEU A 183 12.32 17.89 15.66
C LEU A 183 11.39 17.25 14.63
N ALA A 184 10.50 18.04 14.02
CA ALA A 184 9.60 17.55 12.99
C ALA A 184 10.35 17.05 11.74
N MET A 185 11.45 17.69 11.38
CA MET A 185 12.34 17.28 10.30
C MET A 185 13.03 15.95 10.62
N TYR A 186 13.45 15.75 11.86
CA TYR A 186 14.08 14.50 12.27
C TYR A 186 13.07 13.32 12.26
N LEU A 187 11.85 13.53 12.74
CA LEU A 187 10.78 12.51 12.61
C LEU A 187 10.56 12.12 11.14
N ARG A 188 10.59 13.11 10.22
CA ARG A 188 10.47 12.83 8.79
C ARG A 188 11.68 12.08 8.25
N THR A 189 12.87 12.39 8.70
CA THR A 189 14.10 11.66 8.34
C THR A 189 14.03 10.21 8.80
N VAL A 190 13.58 9.95 10.03
CA VAL A 190 13.36 8.58 10.55
C VAL A 190 12.35 7.83 9.70
N GLN A 191 11.23 8.47 9.35
CA GLN A 191 10.20 7.88 8.49
C GLN A 191 10.75 7.52 7.11
N ASP A 192 11.43 8.45 6.43
CA ASP A 192 11.83 8.30 5.03
C ASP A 192 13.08 7.44 4.84
N TRP A 193 14.01 7.43 5.82
CA TRP A 193 15.29 6.74 5.69
C TRP A 193 15.43 5.47 6.53
N ILE A 194 14.65 5.32 7.60
CA ILE A 194 14.69 4.12 8.44
C ILE A 194 13.47 3.22 8.20
N ILE A 195 12.26 3.79 8.24
CA ILE A 195 11.01 3.01 8.17
C ILE A 195 10.66 2.65 6.73
N ARG A 196 10.53 3.66 5.87
CA ARG A 196 10.07 3.51 4.49
C ARG A 196 10.85 2.47 3.67
N PRO A 197 12.21 2.44 3.66
CA PRO A 197 12.97 1.48 2.86
C PRO A 197 12.74 0.03 3.30
N GLN A 198 12.57 -0.20 4.60
CA GLN A 198 12.32 -1.54 5.13
C GLN A 198 10.94 -2.07 4.78
N LEU A 199 9.94 -1.20 4.71
CA LEU A 199 8.57 -1.57 4.34
C LEU A 199 8.40 -1.75 2.83
N LYS A 200 9.10 -0.97 2.00
CA LYS A 200 9.11 -1.14 0.53
C LYS A 200 9.64 -2.50 0.08
N GLY A 201 10.44 -3.17 0.89
CA GLY A 201 10.94 -4.51 0.62
C GLY A 201 9.92 -5.64 0.86
N ILE A 202 8.74 -5.34 1.40
CA ILE A 202 7.72 -6.34 1.70
C ILE A 202 6.95 -6.69 0.42
N ALA A 203 6.80 -8.00 0.17
CA ALA A 203 6.03 -8.47 -0.98
C ALA A 203 4.56 -8.01 -0.89
N GLY A 204 4.06 -7.40 -1.96
CA GLY A 204 2.70 -6.86 -2.04
C GLY A 204 2.56 -5.39 -1.63
N VAL A 205 3.59 -4.76 -1.06
CA VAL A 205 3.63 -3.30 -0.86
C VAL A 205 3.97 -2.62 -2.18
N ALA A 206 3.11 -1.71 -2.61
CA ALA A 206 3.29 -0.95 -3.85
C ALA A 206 4.12 0.32 -3.63
N GLU A 207 3.84 1.04 -2.54
CA GLU A 207 4.49 2.29 -2.16
C GLU A 207 4.33 2.51 -0.65
N VAL A 208 5.20 3.34 -0.11
CA VAL A 208 5.11 3.86 1.26
C VAL A 208 5.21 5.37 1.19
N ASP A 209 4.14 6.05 1.55
CA ASP A 209 4.06 7.51 1.53
C ASP A 209 4.26 8.10 2.92
N SER A 210 4.65 9.38 2.95
CA SER A 210 4.89 10.13 4.17
C SER A 210 4.20 11.49 4.10
N ILE A 211 3.50 11.88 5.16
CA ILE A 211 2.81 13.17 5.29
C ILE A 211 3.25 13.82 6.60
N GLY A 212 3.50 15.13 6.57
CA GLY A 212 3.96 15.89 7.72
C GLY A 212 5.47 15.92 7.86
N GLY A 213 5.94 16.63 8.88
CA GLY A 213 7.34 16.94 9.07
C GLY A 213 7.91 17.83 7.95
N TYR A 214 9.22 17.87 7.87
CA TYR A 214 9.95 18.60 6.81
C TYR A 214 11.02 17.68 6.23
N GLU A 215 11.15 17.68 4.91
CA GLU A 215 12.28 17.03 4.25
C GLU A 215 13.55 17.86 4.50
N GLN A 216 14.60 17.18 4.96
CA GLN A 216 15.89 17.81 5.28
C GLN A 216 16.64 18.10 3.99
N GLN A 217 17.20 19.32 3.89
CA GLN A 217 17.98 19.78 2.75
C GLN A 217 19.23 20.52 3.21
N PHE A 218 20.29 20.49 2.40
CA PHE A 218 21.35 21.47 2.52
C PHE A 218 20.88 22.79 1.92
N HIS A 219 20.90 23.86 2.71
CA HIS A 219 20.52 25.19 2.28
C HIS A 219 21.77 26.03 2.02
N VAL A 220 21.81 26.60 0.84
CA VAL A 220 22.80 27.64 0.48
C VAL A 220 22.02 28.92 0.22
N GLN A 221 22.27 29.94 1.04
CA GLN A 221 21.60 31.25 0.97
C GLN A 221 22.61 32.30 0.58
N PRO A 222 22.84 32.59 -0.73
CA PRO A 222 23.77 33.61 -1.17
C PRO A 222 23.33 35.01 -0.73
N ASP A 223 24.25 35.81 -0.28
CA ASP A 223 24.05 37.23 0.05
C ASP A 223 24.11 38.06 -1.24
N PRO A 224 22.99 38.71 -1.66
CA PRO A 224 22.98 39.48 -2.91
C PRO A 224 23.97 40.65 -2.94
N GLN A 225 24.25 41.27 -1.76
CA GLN A 225 25.20 42.42 -1.69
C GLN A 225 26.63 41.93 -1.88
N LYS A 226 27.00 40.81 -1.28
CA LYS A 226 28.30 40.18 -1.47
C LYS A 226 28.52 39.71 -2.90
N LEU A 227 27.49 39.09 -3.51
CA LEU A 227 27.55 38.71 -4.91
C LEU A 227 27.79 39.91 -5.81
N LEU A 228 27.01 40.98 -5.62
CA LEU A 228 27.14 42.22 -6.40
C LEU A 228 28.54 42.85 -6.25
N SER A 229 29.06 42.93 -5.03
CA SER A 229 30.39 43.50 -4.75
C SER A 229 31.52 42.74 -5.44
N LEU A 230 31.34 41.45 -5.65
CA LEU A 230 32.30 40.58 -6.32
C LEU A 230 31.98 40.38 -7.82
N GLY A 231 30.90 40.99 -8.33
CA GLY A 231 30.45 40.80 -9.74
C GLY A 231 30.10 39.36 -10.04
N LEU A 232 29.47 38.67 -9.10
CA LEU A 232 28.99 37.30 -9.21
C LEU A 232 27.45 37.28 -9.32
N SER A 233 26.93 36.27 -9.97
CA SER A 233 25.50 35.98 -10.09
C SER A 233 25.08 34.72 -9.31
N PHE A 234 23.79 34.51 -9.10
CA PHE A 234 23.26 33.25 -8.58
C PHE A 234 23.62 32.05 -9.48
N SER A 235 23.68 32.28 -10.80
CA SER A 235 24.04 31.22 -11.75
C SER A 235 25.48 30.73 -11.57
N ASP A 236 26.40 31.64 -11.19
CA ASP A 236 27.80 31.27 -10.90
C ASP A 236 27.89 30.37 -9.68
N VAL A 237 27.07 30.65 -8.64
CA VAL A 237 26.99 29.82 -7.44
C VAL A 237 26.44 28.43 -7.78
N ILE A 238 25.31 28.35 -8.53
CA ILE A 238 24.72 27.07 -8.94
C ILE A 238 25.74 26.27 -9.73
N THR A 239 26.34 26.85 -10.74
CA THR A 239 27.36 26.21 -11.60
C THR A 239 28.56 25.70 -10.80
N ALA A 240 28.99 26.46 -9.81
CA ALA A 240 30.13 26.06 -8.95
C ALA A 240 29.77 24.85 -8.09
N ILE A 241 28.57 24.82 -7.49
CA ILE A 241 28.09 23.67 -6.71
C ILE A 241 27.96 22.46 -7.58
N GLU A 242 27.30 22.55 -8.74
CA GLU A 242 27.12 21.44 -9.68
C GLU A 242 28.45 20.83 -10.13
N LYS A 243 29.45 21.67 -10.48
CA LYS A 243 30.78 21.21 -10.89
C LYS A 243 31.56 20.51 -9.77
N ASN A 244 31.34 20.90 -8.53
CA ASN A 244 32.05 20.36 -7.37
C ASN A 244 31.27 19.21 -6.68
N ASN A 245 30.04 18.93 -7.10
CA ASN A 245 29.24 17.84 -6.54
C ASN A 245 29.13 16.66 -7.54
N SER A 246 30.28 16.18 -8.01
CA SER A 246 30.31 15.06 -8.97
C SER A 246 31.43 14.08 -8.60
N GLY A 247 31.07 12.80 -8.53
CA GLY A 247 32.07 11.72 -8.46
C GLY A 247 32.45 11.26 -9.87
N VAL A 248 33.73 11.30 -10.21
CA VAL A 248 34.23 10.82 -11.51
C VAL A 248 35.12 9.61 -11.31
N GLY A 249 34.76 8.51 -11.98
CA GLY A 249 35.66 7.36 -12.12
C GLY A 249 36.77 7.69 -13.14
N ALA A 250 38.03 7.75 -12.70
CA ALA A 250 39.17 8.08 -13.56
C ALA A 250 39.85 6.83 -14.18
N GLY A 251 39.17 5.67 -14.16
CA GLY A 251 39.71 4.41 -14.68
C GLY A 251 40.51 3.62 -13.65
N TYR A 252 41.49 2.90 -14.10
CA TYR A 252 42.36 2.09 -13.23
C TYR A 252 43.81 2.20 -13.68
N ILE A 253 44.72 2.05 -12.73
CA ILE A 253 46.19 1.96 -12.95
C ILE A 253 46.63 0.54 -12.70
N GLU A 254 47.29 -0.05 -13.70
CA GLU A 254 47.95 -1.36 -13.52
C GLU A 254 49.35 -1.13 -13.01
N GLN A 255 49.67 -1.69 -11.85
CA GLN A 255 51.00 -1.66 -11.29
C GLN A 255 51.37 -3.03 -10.68
N LYS A 256 52.44 -3.62 -11.12
CA LYS A 256 53.00 -4.92 -10.62
C LYS A 256 51.98 -6.09 -10.69
N GLY A 257 51.08 -6.10 -11.71
CA GLY A 257 50.10 -7.16 -11.89
C GLY A 257 48.82 -6.97 -11.02
N GLU A 258 48.70 -5.85 -10.34
CA GLU A 258 47.50 -5.45 -9.60
C GLU A 258 46.84 -4.27 -10.30
N SER A 259 45.49 -4.23 -10.26
CA SER A 259 44.68 -3.15 -10.82
C SER A 259 44.12 -2.25 -9.71
N TYR A 260 44.50 -1.00 -9.71
CA TYR A 260 44.03 0.00 -8.78
C TYR A 260 42.97 0.89 -9.43
N THR A 261 41.74 0.86 -8.93
CA THR A 261 40.68 1.75 -9.39
C THR A 261 40.95 3.17 -8.87
N VAL A 262 41.07 4.13 -9.79
CA VAL A 262 41.21 5.54 -9.48
C VAL A 262 39.83 6.17 -9.44
N ARG A 263 39.43 6.73 -8.30
CA ARG A 263 38.20 7.51 -8.14
C ARG A 263 38.55 8.91 -7.66
N ALA A 264 37.99 9.93 -8.28
CA ALA A 264 37.91 11.25 -7.70
C ALA A 264 36.51 11.35 -7.02
N ASP A 265 36.54 11.25 -5.69
CA ASP A 265 35.32 11.40 -4.88
C ASP A 265 35.16 12.92 -4.60
N GLY A 266 34.32 13.56 -5.41
CA GLY A 266 34.05 15.00 -5.34
C GLY A 266 32.61 15.29 -4.88
N ARG A 267 31.90 14.32 -4.26
CA ARG A 267 30.59 14.59 -3.67
C ARG A 267 30.71 15.44 -2.43
N LEU A 268 29.83 16.42 -2.32
CA LEU A 268 29.71 17.26 -1.15
C LEU A 268 28.87 16.54 -0.09
N GLU A 269 29.49 16.14 1.02
CA GLU A 269 28.81 15.32 2.04
C GLU A 269 28.50 16.14 3.30
N THR A 270 29.27 17.19 3.56
CA THR A 270 29.14 18.00 4.77
C THR A 270 28.90 19.47 4.46
N ILE A 271 28.35 20.22 5.45
CA ILE A 271 28.21 21.67 5.36
C ILE A 271 29.59 22.35 5.10
N ALA A 272 30.63 21.78 5.69
CA ALA A 272 32.00 22.31 5.51
C ALA A 272 32.50 22.14 4.07
N ASP A 273 32.22 20.96 3.45
CA ASP A 273 32.56 20.70 2.04
C ASP A 273 31.84 21.68 1.12
N ILE A 274 30.53 21.86 1.34
CA ILE A 274 29.74 22.84 0.57
C ILE A 274 30.29 24.25 0.77
N GLY A 275 30.57 24.65 2.00
CA GLY A 275 31.14 25.97 2.30
C GLY A 275 32.50 26.22 1.66
N ASN A 276 33.29 25.17 1.45
CA ASN A 276 34.63 25.25 0.85
C ASN A 276 34.64 25.19 -0.69
N VAL A 277 33.48 25.11 -1.33
CA VAL A 277 33.38 25.18 -2.80
C VAL A 277 33.93 26.55 -3.28
N ILE A 278 34.83 26.51 -4.25
CA ILE A 278 35.35 27.72 -4.87
C ILE A 278 34.37 28.15 -5.97
N VAL A 279 33.77 29.33 -5.80
CA VAL A 279 32.81 29.90 -6.75
C VAL A 279 33.53 30.68 -7.85
N ALA A 280 34.59 31.41 -7.49
CA ALA A 280 35.35 32.20 -8.45
C ALA A 280 36.79 32.39 -7.96
N ASN A 281 37.67 32.87 -8.88
CA ASN A 281 38.99 33.36 -8.55
C ASN A 281 39.08 34.84 -8.95
N LYS A 282 39.32 35.71 -8.01
CA LYS A 282 39.45 37.15 -8.23
C LYS A 282 40.88 37.58 -7.93
N ASN A 283 41.61 38.01 -8.96
CA ASN A 283 43.00 38.48 -8.85
C ASN A 283 43.95 37.46 -8.13
N GLY A 284 43.74 36.16 -8.39
CA GLY A 284 44.52 35.09 -7.76
C GLY A 284 44.03 34.65 -6.37
N VAL A 285 42.98 35.28 -5.83
CA VAL A 285 42.39 34.92 -4.53
C VAL A 285 41.12 34.10 -4.78
N PRO A 286 41.00 32.86 -4.25
CA PRO A 286 39.79 32.09 -4.34
C PRO A 286 38.68 32.70 -3.48
N VAL A 287 37.46 32.75 -4.04
CA VAL A 287 36.22 33.12 -3.34
C VAL A 287 35.48 31.85 -3.00
N PHE A 288 35.40 31.53 -1.73
CA PHE A 288 34.67 30.35 -1.25
C PHE A 288 33.19 30.66 -1.09
N LEU A 289 32.36 29.61 -1.19
CA LEU A 289 30.91 29.72 -1.02
C LEU A 289 30.53 30.28 0.36
N LYS A 290 31.22 29.87 1.44
CA LYS A 290 31.03 30.38 2.81
C LYS A 290 31.29 31.88 2.95
N ASP A 291 32.07 32.50 2.04
CA ASP A 291 32.37 33.93 2.07
C ASP A 291 31.17 34.75 1.54
N ILE A 292 30.39 34.19 0.66
CA ILE A 292 29.31 34.86 -0.07
C ILE A 292 27.91 34.29 0.22
N ALA A 293 27.81 33.18 0.96
CA ALA A 293 26.54 32.52 1.29
C ALA A 293 26.55 31.98 2.71
N GLU A 294 25.40 31.90 3.32
CA GLU A 294 25.18 31.10 4.52
C GLU A 294 24.88 29.67 4.09
N VAL A 295 25.63 28.69 4.63
CA VAL A 295 25.47 27.28 4.33
C VAL A 295 25.03 26.55 5.59
N GLY A 296 23.94 25.81 5.53
CA GLY A 296 23.40 25.11 6.69
C GLY A 296 22.41 24.04 6.34
N ILE A 297 21.84 23.41 7.36
CA ILE A 297 20.71 22.52 7.20
C ILE A 297 19.43 23.35 7.19
N GLY A 298 18.65 23.17 6.16
CA GLY A 298 17.35 23.79 5.99
C GLY A 298 16.25 22.76 5.75
N ARG A 299 15.09 23.25 5.40
CA ARG A 299 13.89 22.46 5.20
C ARG A 299 13.25 22.77 3.84
N GLU A 300 12.67 21.75 3.22
CA GLU A 300 11.82 21.96 2.07
C GLU A 300 10.52 22.67 2.46
N LEU A 301 9.94 23.40 1.50
CA LEU A 301 8.61 23.98 1.67
C LEU A 301 7.59 22.85 1.77
N ARG A 302 7.01 22.64 2.94
CA ARG A 302 6.02 21.60 3.15
C ARG A 302 4.66 21.97 2.56
N THR A 303 3.96 20.99 2.01
CA THR A 303 2.62 21.12 1.45
C THR A 303 1.53 20.58 2.39
N GLY A 304 1.90 19.94 3.49
CA GLY A 304 0.99 19.37 4.47
C GLY A 304 1.62 19.17 5.83
N SER A 305 0.81 18.94 6.84
CA SER A 305 1.22 18.62 8.21
C SER A 305 0.27 17.59 8.81
N ALA A 306 0.76 16.87 9.82
CA ALA A 306 -0.01 15.97 10.62
C ALA A 306 0.19 16.28 12.10
N SER A 307 -0.84 16.09 12.90
CA SER A 307 -0.77 16.29 14.35
C SER A 307 -1.54 15.22 15.09
N GLU A 308 -1.06 14.87 16.27
CA GLU A 308 -1.71 13.94 17.20
C GLU A 308 -1.62 14.55 18.60
N ASP A 309 -2.76 14.66 19.28
CA ASP A 309 -2.87 15.23 20.64
C ASP A 309 -2.21 16.62 20.78
N GLY A 310 -2.29 17.45 19.72
CA GLY A 310 -1.72 18.80 19.68
C GLY A 310 -0.22 18.85 19.37
N ASN A 311 0.45 17.72 19.18
CA ASN A 311 1.85 17.67 18.79
C ASN A 311 1.99 17.35 17.30
N GLU A 312 3.03 17.91 16.66
CA GLU A 312 3.33 17.60 15.27
C GLU A 312 3.92 16.19 15.17
N VAL A 313 3.41 15.41 14.21
CA VAL A 313 3.83 14.03 13.95
C VAL A 313 4.04 13.84 12.44
N VAL A 314 4.66 12.72 12.08
CA VAL A 314 4.74 12.28 10.69
C VAL A 314 3.85 11.05 10.51
N VAL A 315 2.96 11.09 9.53
CA VAL A 315 2.13 9.95 9.15
C VAL A 315 2.82 9.20 8.03
N GLY A 316 2.99 7.90 8.22
CA GLY A 316 3.37 6.97 7.16
C GLY A 316 2.16 6.15 6.71
N THR A 317 2.09 5.86 5.43
CA THR A 317 1.03 5.04 4.82
C THR A 317 1.65 3.99 3.90
N ALA A 318 1.36 2.72 4.16
CA ALA A 318 1.72 1.64 3.26
C ALA A 318 0.56 1.32 2.32
N MET A 319 0.84 1.36 1.02
CA MET A 319 -0.11 1.04 -0.03
C MET A 319 0.16 -0.33 -0.63
N MET A 320 -0.89 -1.10 -0.81
CA MET A 320 -0.86 -2.44 -1.39
C MET A 320 -0.93 -2.38 -2.92
N LEU A 321 -0.30 -3.33 -3.58
CA LEU A 321 -0.47 -3.58 -5.01
C LEU A 321 -1.93 -3.92 -5.34
N LYS A 322 -2.45 -3.38 -6.43
CA LYS A 322 -3.79 -3.69 -6.95
C LYS A 322 -3.96 -5.20 -7.10
N GLY A 323 -5.08 -5.73 -6.61
CA GLY A 323 -5.37 -7.17 -6.64
C GLY A 323 -4.66 -8.01 -5.57
N GLY A 324 -3.88 -7.39 -4.68
CA GLY A 324 -3.25 -8.07 -3.55
C GLY A 324 -4.26 -8.49 -2.48
N ASN A 325 -3.79 -9.31 -1.53
CA ASN A 325 -4.57 -9.69 -0.35
C ASN A 325 -4.27 -8.74 0.80
N SER A 326 -5.19 -7.81 1.09
CA SER A 326 -4.99 -6.76 2.08
C SER A 326 -4.69 -7.30 3.48
N ARG A 327 -5.29 -8.41 3.87
CA ARG A 327 -5.07 -9.06 5.16
C ARG A 327 -3.64 -9.58 5.29
N ILE A 328 -3.12 -10.26 4.26
CA ILE A 328 -1.76 -10.84 4.27
C ILE A 328 -0.72 -9.71 4.28
N VAL A 329 -0.84 -8.76 3.35
CA VAL A 329 0.14 -7.67 3.22
C VAL A 329 0.15 -6.79 4.46
N SER A 330 -1.02 -6.42 5.01
CA SER A 330 -1.13 -5.63 6.24
C SER A 330 -0.54 -6.36 7.46
N SER A 331 -0.70 -7.70 7.55
CA SER A 331 -0.09 -8.50 8.61
C SER A 331 1.44 -8.53 8.51
N LEU A 332 1.99 -8.67 7.30
CA LEU A 332 3.44 -8.62 7.08
C LEU A 332 4.02 -7.23 7.41
N VAL A 333 3.30 -6.17 7.07
CA VAL A 333 3.68 -4.80 7.45
C VAL A 333 3.67 -4.64 8.96
N ASP A 334 2.63 -5.14 9.66
CA ASP A 334 2.53 -5.06 11.13
C ASP A 334 3.69 -5.78 11.83
N GLU A 335 4.00 -7.00 11.40
CA GLU A 335 5.14 -7.76 11.93
C GLU A 335 6.47 -7.02 11.72
N LYS A 336 6.67 -6.46 10.52
CA LYS A 336 7.88 -5.68 10.23
C LYS A 336 7.95 -4.40 11.05
N MET A 337 6.82 -3.70 11.24
CA MET A 337 6.73 -2.50 12.07
C MET A 337 7.11 -2.76 13.53
N GLN A 338 6.68 -3.89 14.12
CA GLN A 338 7.10 -4.30 15.47
C GLN A 338 8.62 -4.51 15.57
N SER A 339 9.24 -5.02 14.52
CA SER A 339 10.69 -5.17 14.44
C SER A 339 11.39 -3.81 14.31
N ILE A 340 10.88 -2.93 13.42
CA ILE A 340 11.42 -1.58 13.21
C ILE A 340 11.33 -0.76 14.50
N GLY A 341 10.19 -0.81 15.20
CA GLY A 341 9.98 -0.05 16.44
C GLY A 341 11.04 -0.30 17.53
N LYS A 342 11.64 -1.50 17.55
CA LYS A 342 12.72 -1.84 18.51
C LYS A 342 14.09 -1.23 18.13
N ALA A 343 14.24 -0.77 16.90
CA ALA A 343 15.50 -0.24 16.35
C ALA A 343 15.46 1.27 16.11
N LEU A 344 14.38 1.94 16.51
CA LEU A 344 14.26 3.39 16.38
C LEU A 344 15.18 4.13 17.33
N PRO A 345 15.53 5.38 17.02
CA PRO A 345 16.22 6.27 17.95
C PRO A 345 15.47 6.42 19.28
N PRO A 346 16.17 6.66 20.40
CA PRO A 346 15.54 6.81 21.70
C PRO A 346 14.38 7.82 21.69
N ASP A 347 13.31 7.54 22.43
CA ASP A 347 12.11 8.36 22.56
C ASP A 347 11.32 8.61 21.25
N ILE A 348 11.69 7.95 20.17
CA ILE A 348 10.87 7.95 18.94
C ILE A 348 10.08 6.66 18.86
N ALA A 349 8.78 6.79 18.74
CA ALA A 349 7.85 5.69 18.68
C ALA A 349 6.96 5.70 17.44
N ILE A 350 6.39 4.54 17.17
CA ILE A 350 5.43 4.32 16.09
C ILE A 350 4.10 3.93 16.73
N LYS A 351 3.03 4.62 16.35
CA LYS A 351 1.68 4.24 16.76
C LYS A 351 0.86 3.91 15.52
N THR A 352 0.36 2.68 15.48
CA THR A 352 -0.54 2.23 14.39
C THR A 352 -1.89 2.94 14.50
N VAL A 353 -2.30 3.60 13.43
CA VAL A 353 -3.59 4.33 13.32
C VAL A 353 -4.61 3.53 12.51
N LEU A 354 -4.15 2.87 11.45
CA LEU A 354 -4.97 1.99 10.63
C LEU A 354 -4.25 0.67 10.42
N ASN A 355 -4.93 -0.44 10.71
CA ASN A 355 -4.48 -1.79 10.39
C ASN A 355 -5.63 -2.54 9.70
N ARG A 356 -5.50 -2.77 8.40
CA ARG A 356 -6.54 -3.40 7.60
C ARG A 356 -6.83 -4.84 8.05
N THR A 357 -5.83 -5.54 8.57
CA THR A 357 -6.01 -6.90 9.12
C THR A 357 -7.05 -6.91 10.23
N GLN A 358 -7.02 -5.95 11.15
CA GLN A 358 -7.98 -5.87 12.25
C GLN A 358 -9.41 -5.67 11.74
N LEU A 359 -9.59 -4.83 10.72
CA LEU A 359 -10.89 -4.58 10.09
C LEU A 359 -11.41 -5.84 9.38
N VAL A 360 -10.54 -6.50 8.62
CA VAL A 360 -10.89 -7.75 7.90
C VAL A 360 -11.22 -8.85 8.87
N ASP A 361 -10.43 -9.04 9.93
CA ASP A 361 -10.66 -10.07 10.95
C ASP A 361 -11.98 -9.83 11.72
N ALA A 362 -12.30 -8.58 12.05
CA ALA A 362 -13.58 -8.22 12.65
C ALA A 362 -14.74 -8.55 11.71
N THR A 363 -14.59 -8.26 10.41
CA THR A 363 -15.56 -8.58 9.36
C THR A 363 -15.77 -10.09 9.26
N VAL A 364 -14.68 -10.86 9.11
CA VAL A 364 -14.73 -12.35 9.03
C VAL A 364 -15.39 -12.94 10.26
N LYS A 365 -15.04 -12.46 11.46
CA LYS A 365 -15.64 -12.93 12.72
C LYS A 365 -17.14 -12.64 12.77
N THR A 366 -17.59 -11.47 12.35
CA THR A 366 -19.00 -11.09 12.31
C THR A 366 -19.78 -11.98 11.33
N VAL A 367 -19.22 -12.15 10.13
CA VAL A 367 -19.83 -13.04 9.12
C VAL A 367 -19.91 -14.47 9.63
N ALA A 368 -18.81 -15.03 10.13
CA ALA A 368 -18.78 -16.40 10.64
C ALA A 368 -19.80 -16.61 11.77
N LYS A 369 -19.95 -15.62 12.68
CA LYS A 369 -20.96 -15.66 13.74
C LYS A 369 -22.38 -15.67 13.17
N ASN A 370 -22.71 -14.76 12.28
CA ASN A 370 -24.04 -14.65 11.68
C ASN A 370 -24.39 -15.93 10.89
N LEU A 371 -23.40 -16.49 10.18
CA LEU A 371 -23.57 -17.75 9.44
C LEU A 371 -23.84 -18.92 10.39
N ALA A 372 -23.09 -19.03 11.50
CA ALA A 372 -23.27 -20.08 12.48
C ALA A 372 -24.64 -19.98 13.19
N GLU A 373 -25.08 -18.77 13.55
CA GLU A 373 -26.38 -18.51 14.15
C GLU A 373 -27.52 -18.84 13.17
N GLY A 374 -27.39 -18.41 11.91
CA GLY A 374 -28.35 -18.74 10.85
C GLY A 374 -28.45 -20.24 10.59
N ALA A 375 -27.30 -20.92 10.46
CA ALA A 375 -27.27 -22.38 10.27
C ALA A 375 -27.90 -23.13 11.46
N LEU A 376 -27.61 -22.69 12.71
CA LEU A 376 -28.19 -23.27 13.89
C LEU A 376 -29.73 -23.14 13.88
N LEU A 377 -30.24 -21.96 13.55
CA LEU A 377 -31.67 -21.68 13.47
C LEU A 377 -32.34 -22.54 12.42
N VAL A 378 -31.74 -22.71 11.23
CA VAL A 378 -32.20 -23.59 10.18
C VAL A 378 -32.24 -25.05 10.65
N ILE A 379 -31.19 -25.55 11.32
CA ILE A 379 -31.13 -26.90 11.87
C ILE A 379 -32.29 -27.14 12.87
N VAL A 380 -32.53 -26.18 13.78
CA VAL A 380 -33.61 -26.26 14.78
C VAL A 380 -34.97 -26.30 14.11
N ILE A 381 -35.22 -25.42 13.14
CA ILE A 381 -36.51 -25.42 12.38
C ILE A 381 -36.68 -26.72 11.62
N LEU A 382 -35.65 -27.19 10.91
CA LEU A 382 -35.71 -28.47 10.18
C LEU A 382 -35.96 -29.66 11.11
N PHE A 383 -35.33 -29.66 12.31
CA PHE A 383 -35.58 -30.71 13.29
C PHE A 383 -37.03 -30.71 13.78
N VAL A 384 -37.60 -29.54 14.05
CA VAL A 384 -39.02 -29.41 14.46
C VAL A 384 -39.97 -29.83 13.35
N MET A 385 -39.70 -29.43 12.11
CA MET A 385 -40.55 -29.72 10.96
C MET A 385 -40.47 -31.16 10.50
N LEU A 386 -39.27 -31.75 10.41
CA LEU A 386 -39.04 -33.10 9.91
C LEU A 386 -39.23 -34.18 11.00
N GLY A 387 -39.18 -33.83 12.28
CA GLY A 387 -39.25 -34.75 13.39
C GLY A 387 -38.11 -35.80 13.42
N ASN A 388 -37.07 -35.60 12.60
CA ASN A 388 -35.97 -36.55 12.43
C ASN A 388 -34.62 -35.83 12.42
N LEU A 389 -33.86 -36.00 13.51
CA LEU A 389 -32.57 -35.36 13.68
C LEU A 389 -31.56 -35.74 12.59
N ARG A 390 -31.58 -36.98 12.11
CA ARG A 390 -30.63 -37.43 11.07
C ARG A 390 -30.89 -36.71 9.75
N ALA A 391 -32.18 -36.59 9.38
CA ALA A 391 -32.56 -35.86 8.17
C ALA A 391 -32.21 -34.36 8.26
N ALA A 392 -32.48 -33.75 9.40
CA ALA A 392 -32.12 -32.34 9.65
C ALA A 392 -30.61 -32.11 9.54
N LEU A 393 -29.77 -32.99 10.11
CA LEU A 393 -28.32 -32.89 10.01
C LEU A 393 -27.79 -33.10 8.59
N ILE A 394 -28.35 -34.05 7.83
CA ILE A 394 -27.95 -34.27 6.43
C ILE A 394 -28.29 -33.05 5.58
N THR A 395 -29.48 -32.50 5.75
CA THR A 395 -29.91 -31.27 5.03
C THR A 395 -29.04 -30.08 5.41
N ALA A 396 -28.73 -29.92 6.73
CA ALA A 396 -27.86 -28.84 7.20
C ALA A 396 -26.41 -28.94 6.67
N LEU A 397 -25.93 -30.14 6.39
CA LEU A 397 -24.57 -30.36 5.83
C LEU A 397 -24.42 -29.83 4.40
N VAL A 398 -25.54 -29.62 3.69
CA VAL A 398 -25.54 -28.98 2.37
C VAL A 398 -25.08 -27.54 2.46
N ILE A 399 -25.37 -26.81 3.56
CA ILE A 399 -24.99 -25.40 3.75
C ILE A 399 -23.47 -25.18 3.63
N PRO A 400 -22.62 -25.82 4.45
CA PRO A 400 -21.19 -25.61 4.35
C PRO A 400 -20.59 -26.09 3.02
N VAL A 401 -21.13 -27.16 2.43
CA VAL A 401 -20.63 -27.67 1.13
C VAL A 401 -20.93 -26.70 0.00
N THR A 402 -22.13 -26.16 -0.08
CA THR A 402 -22.51 -25.17 -1.11
C THR A 402 -21.78 -23.84 -0.90
N MET A 403 -21.54 -23.43 0.34
CA MET A 403 -20.69 -22.25 0.61
C MET A 403 -19.27 -22.44 0.09
N LEU A 404 -18.65 -23.58 0.40
CA LEU A 404 -17.30 -23.87 -0.10
C LEU A 404 -17.26 -23.91 -1.63
N MET A 405 -18.30 -24.41 -2.27
CA MET A 405 -18.45 -24.40 -3.73
C MET A 405 -18.58 -22.97 -4.27
N THR A 406 -19.35 -22.11 -3.62
CA THR A 406 -19.50 -20.70 -4.00
C THR A 406 -18.17 -19.95 -3.85
N LEU A 407 -17.44 -20.17 -2.75
CA LEU A 407 -16.12 -19.56 -2.54
C LEU A 407 -15.11 -20.00 -3.61
N THR A 408 -15.19 -21.27 -4.06
CA THR A 408 -14.38 -21.74 -5.19
C THR A 408 -14.73 -21.00 -6.48
N GLY A 409 -16.02 -20.85 -6.77
CA GLY A 409 -16.48 -20.09 -7.93
C GLY A 409 -16.08 -18.62 -7.89
N MET A 410 -16.09 -17.97 -6.71
CA MET A 410 -15.64 -16.60 -6.53
C MET A 410 -14.13 -16.47 -6.81
N LEU A 411 -13.31 -17.41 -6.31
CA LEU A 411 -11.87 -17.41 -6.56
C LEU A 411 -11.55 -17.54 -8.06
N GLU A 412 -12.20 -18.49 -8.75
CA GLU A 412 -12.03 -18.72 -10.19
C GLU A 412 -12.51 -17.53 -11.04
N ALA A 413 -13.57 -16.85 -10.58
CA ALA A 413 -14.10 -15.65 -11.23
C ALA A 413 -13.32 -14.36 -10.89
N GLY A 414 -12.29 -14.43 -10.03
CA GLY A 414 -11.52 -13.26 -9.59
C GLY A 414 -12.30 -12.27 -8.71
N ILE A 415 -13.38 -12.76 -8.06
CA ILE A 415 -14.23 -11.94 -7.19
C ILE A 415 -13.71 -12.02 -5.75
N SER A 416 -13.36 -10.87 -5.15
CA SER A 416 -12.95 -10.83 -3.74
C SER A 416 -14.13 -11.10 -2.80
N ALA A 417 -13.85 -11.80 -1.70
CA ALA A 417 -14.81 -11.95 -0.62
C ALA A 417 -14.86 -10.67 0.20
N ASN A 418 -16.01 -10.04 0.27
CA ASN A 418 -16.24 -8.86 1.10
C ASN A 418 -17.60 -8.97 1.82
N LEU A 419 -17.85 -8.03 2.74
CA LEU A 419 -19.09 -8.05 3.53
C LEU A 419 -20.36 -8.08 2.66
N MET A 420 -20.33 -7.39 1.51
CA MET A 420 -21.46 -7.34 0.58
C MET A 420 -21.64 -8.67 -0.17
N SER A 421 -20.55 -9.21 -0.75
CA SER A 421 -20.63 -10.46 -1.52
C SER A 421 -20.96 -11.67 -0.64
N ILE A 422 -20.39 -11.76 0.56
CA ILE A 422 -20.71 -12.83 1.52
C ILE A 422 -22.07 -12.61 2.15
N GLY A 423 -22.47 -11.36 2.42
CA GLY A 423 -23.80 -11.02 2.94
C GLY A 423 -24.94 -11.27 1.97
N ALA A 424 -24.66 -11.30 0.67
CA ALA A 424 -25.61 -11.63 -0.39
C ALA A 424 -25.85 -13.14 -0.55
N LEU A 425 -25.05 -13.99 0.14
CA LEU A 425 -25.29 -15.43 0.15
C LEU A 425 -26.54 -15.74 0.97
N ASP A 426 -27.64 -15.91 0.26
CA ASP A 426 -28.93 -16.27 0.87
C ASP A 426 -29.00 -17.75 1.19
N PHE A 427 -28.96 -18.09 2.46
CA PHE A 427 -29.08 -19.45 2.95
C PHE A 427 -30.46 -20.06 2.62
N GLY A 428 -31.52 -19.27 2.56
CA GLY A 428 -32.85 -19.71 2.24
C GLY A 428 -32.88 -20.41 0.90
N LEU A 429 -32.49 -19.73 -0.16
CA LEU A 429 -32.43 -20.25 -1.52
C LEU A 429 -31.56 -21.51 -1.67
N ILE A 430 -30.44 -21.56 -0.94
CA ILE A 430 -29.50 -22.69 -1.01
C ILE A 430 -30.08 -23.94 -0.34
N VAL A 431 -30.76 -23.77 0.78
CA VAL A 431 -31.25 -24.87 1.61
C VAL A 431 -32.61 -25.42 1.11
N ASP A 432 -33.44 -24.58 0.52
CA ASP A 432 -34.80 -24.96 0.09
C ASP A 432 -34.82 -26.19 -0.80
N GLY A 433 -33.95 -26.31 -1.78
CA GLY A 433 -33.85 -27.49 -2.64
C GLY A 433 -33.56 -28.77 -1.87
N ALA A 434 -32.63 -28.70 -0.89
CA ALA A 434 -32.29 -29.86 -0.07
C ALA A 434 -33.40 -30.22 0.93
N VAL A 435 -34.09 -29.23 1.48
CA VAL A 435 -35.26 -29.42 2.37
C VAL A 435 -36.39 -30.12 1.64
N ILE A 436 -36.78 -29.62 0.47
CA ILE A 436 -37.86 -30.17 -0.35
C ILE A 436 -37.58 -31.65 -0.72
N ILE A 437 -36.35 -31.95 -1.12
CA ILE A 437 -35.96 -33.33 -1.47
C ILE A 437 -36.03 -34.24 -0.25
N THR A 438 -35.50 -33.81 0.87
CA THR A 438 -35.45 -34.60 2.12
C THR A 438 -36.85 -34.80 2.70
N GLU A 439 -37.67 -33.76 2.73
CA GLU A 439 -39.07 -33.83 3.17
C GLU A 439 -39.90 -34.81 2.30
N ASN A 440 -39.80 -34.66 0.98
CA ASN A 440 -40.52 -35.55 0.05
C ASN A 440 -40.07 -37.01 0.19
N ALA A 441 -38.75 -37.25 0.37
CA ALA A 441 -38.23 -38.58 0.61
C ALA A 441 -38.79 -39.20 1.91
N LEU A 442 -38.78 -38.45 3.00
CA LEU A 442 -39.31 -38.88 4.29
C LEU A 442 -40.83 -39.15 4.21
N ARG A 443 -41.59 -38.27 3.57
CA ARG A 443 -43.02 -38.42 3.37
C ARG A 443 -43.34 -39.70 2.60
N ARG A 444 -42.68 -39.92 1.46
CA ARG A 444 -42.87 -41.14 0.65
C ARG A 444 -42.50 -42.42 1.40
N LEU A 445 -41.41 -42.39 2.18
CA LEU A 445 -41.03 -43.52 3.01
C LEU A 445 -42.08 -43.82 4.09
N ALA A 446 -42.61 -42.78 4.74
CA ALA A 446 -43.65 -42.91 5.77
C ALA A 446 -44.97 -43.46 5.18
N GLU A 447 -45.42 -42.90 4.03
CA GLU A 447 -46.62 -43.38 3.30
C GLU A 447 -46.50 -44.87 2.93
N ARG A 448 -45.32 -45.27 2.39
CA ARG A 448 -45.08 -46.66 2.00
C ARG A 448 -45.01 -47.62 3.19
N GLN A 449 -44.35 -47.20 4.29
CA GLN A 449 -44.32 -47.95 5.56
C GLN A 449 -45.71 -48.11 6.16
N HIS A 450 -46.56 -47.08 6.07
CA HIS A 450 -47.96 -47.16 6.55
C HIS A 450 -48.78 -48.09 5.70
N HIS A 451 -48.58 -48.04 4.39
CA HIS A 451 -49.33 -48.93 3.45
C HIS A 451 -48.95 -50.43 3.59
N GLU A 452 -47.64 -50.71 3.84
CA GLU A 452 -47.13 -52.06 4.00
C GLU A 452 -47.24 -52.59 5.45
N GLY A 453 -47.61 -51.76 6.42
CA GLY A 453 -47.78 -52.12 7.83
C GLY A 453 -46.52 -52.65 8.51
N ARG A 454 -45.32 -52.42 7.90
CA ARG A 454 -44.01 -52.86 8.39
C ARG A 454 -42.91 -51.83 8.11
N LEU A 455 -41.81 -51.93 8.83
CA LEU A 455 -40.61 -51.17 8.51
C LEU A 455 -39.97 -51.70 7.21
N LEU A 456 -39.72 -50.81 6.29
CA LEU A 456 -39.05 -51.12 5.03
C LEU A 456 -37.61 -51.57 5.25
N THR A 457 -37.14 -52.57 4.54
CA THR A 457 -35.74 -53.02 4.53
C THR A 457 -34.83 -51.97 3.89
N LEU A 458 -33.53 -52.10 4.08
CA LEU A 458 -32.56 -51.13 3.53
C LEU A 458 -32.63 -51.03 1.99
N GLN A 459 -32.90 -52.17 1.29
CA GLN A 459 -33.06 -52.21 -0.16
C GLN A 459 -34.36 -51.56 -0.65
N GLU A 460 -35.44 -51.63 0.14
CA GLU A 460 -36.71 -51.01 -0.18
C GLU A 460 -36.75 -49.49 0.12
N ARG A 461 -35.78 -48.98 0.90
CA ARG A 461 -35.60 -47.54 1.17
C ARG A 461 -34.78 -46.84 0.12
N LEU A 462 -33.99 -47.59 -0.66
CA LEU A 462 -33.18 -47.08 -1.78
C LEU A 462 -33.97 -47.09 -3.06
#